data_2eabb93f4e4979407b4e69e6e33cc28a
#
_entry.id   2eabb93f4e4979407b4e69e6e33cc28a
#
_cell.length_a   1.000
_cell.length_b   1.000
_cell.length_c   1.000
_cell.angle_alpha   90.00
_cell.angle_beta   90.00
_cell.angle_gamma   90.00
#
_symmetry.space_group_name_H-M   'P 1'
#
loop_
_entity.id
_entity.type
_entity.pdbx_description
1 polymer ?
#
loop_
_entity_poly.entity_id
_entity_poly.type
_entity_poly.pdbx_seq_one_letter_code
_entity_poly.pdbx_strand_id
1 'polypeptide(L)'
;MASNKARPRLVPARPNTSDDSAAYMPRIPWHYVILGVLSLVVVAGGYWLKERAKANELREAMIRVHEVELADAREAYTKLREKLEGLIVDAAGTEPKDLVDPRLHLPGLRGGNGLYLRLPLSAAKSPETIAKAAKTVEPDTIATCLGLAPASARGLYEKGEFLTPAFLESLKKETGVLSLRVQDEMLSRRIRADLPSVLGLTRSDWFMLVLQEGENRRDAPVRVFLWGLAQGELLLRARVQSQGVLLTTRIHSKTTTNAPPIDPDRAQSGAANDCSIAGQIKALTESAKKSNEN
;
A
#
# COMPACT_ATOMS: atom_id res chain seq x y z
N MET A 1 91.93 -3.77 34.73
CA MET A 1 90.71 -2.97 34.88
C MET A 1 89.63 -3.86 35.43
N ALA A 2 89.22 -3.62 36.67
CA ALA A 2 88.48 -4.54 37.51
C ALA A 2 86.99 -4.42 37.28
N SER A 3 86.30 -5.56 36.94
CA SER A 3 84.86 -5.72 36.82
C SER A 3 84.26 -5.96 38.20
N ASN A 4 83.47 -4.99 38.67
CA ASN A 4 82.78 -5.05 39.96
C ASN A 4 81.40 -5.77 39.74
N LYS A 5 81.31 -7.07 40.06
CA LYS A 5 80.07 -7.84 40.15
C LYS A 5 79.33 -7.50 41.44
N ALA A 6 78.32 -6.69 41.38
CA ALA A 6 77.38 -6.49 42.47
C ALA A 6 76.57 -7.74 42.74
N ARG A 7 76.58 -8.24 43.97
CA ARG A 7 75.76 -9.36 44.46
C ARG A 7 74.28 -8.92 44.64
N PRO A 8 73.29 -9.71 44.22
CA PRO A 8 71.91 -9.38 44.51
C PRO A 8 71.64 -9.56 46.02
N ARG A 9 71.03 -8.54 46.60
CA ARG A 9 70.48 -8.60 47.95
C ARG A 9 69.25 -9.53 47.95
N LEU A 10 69.28 -10.59 48.75
CA LEU A 10 68.14 -11.39 49.09
C LEU A 10 67.16 -10.55 49.92
N VAL A 11 65.97 -10.29 49.32
CA VAL A 11 64.83 -9.69 50.00
C VAL A 11 64.17 -10.84 50.82
N PRO A 12 63.95 -10.65 52.16
CA PRO A 12 63.26 -11.65 52.95
C PRO A 12 61.86 -11.82 52.46
N ALA A 13 61.43 -13.09 52.27
CA ALA A 13 60.07 -13.47 51.92
C ALA A 13 59.11 -12.93 52.99
N ARG A 14 58.14 -12.13 52.55
CA ARG A 14 57.02 -11.72 53.38
C ARG A 14 56.24 -12.98 53.76
N PRO A 15 55.80 -13.15 55.02
CA PRO A 15 54.94 -14.25 55.42
C PRO A 15 53.65 -14.09 54.63
N ASN A 16 53.24 -15.17 53.93
CA ASN A 16 51.92 -15.31 53.36
C ASN A 16 50.93 -15.30 54.51
N THR A 17 50.38 -14.13 54.85
CA THR A 17 49.12 -14.05 55.53
C THR A 17 48.07 -14.54 54.53
N SER A 18 47.80 -15.85 54.54
CA SER A 18 46.57 -16.42 54.02
C SER A 18 45.43 -15.76 54.77
N ASP A 19 44.97 -14.61 54.21
CA ASP A 19 43.68 -14.07 54.59
C ASP A 19 42.61 -15.15 54.28
N ASP A 20 42.40 -16.01 55.24
CA ASP A 20 41.21 -16.81 55.37
C ASP A 20 40.01 -15.91 55.70
N SER A 21 39.83 -14.85 54.91
CA SER A 21 38.52 -14.21 54.75
C SER A 21 37.67 -15.12 53.85
N ALA A 22 37.49 -16.39 54.28
CA ALA A 22 36.34 -17.17 53.83
C ALA A 22 35.12 -16.27 54.04
N ALA A 23 34.68 -15.63 52.97
CA ALA A 23 33.52 -14.76 52.95
C ALA A 23 32.39 -15.52 53.64
N TYR A 24 32.06 -15.08 54.85
CA TYR A 24 30.98 -15.64 55.64
C TYR A 24 29.67 -15.33 54.85
N MET A 25 29.36 -16.20 53.89
CA MET A 25 28.08 -16.14 53.21
C MET A 25 27.03 -16.50 54.25
N PRO A 26 26.20 -15.54 54.68
CA PRO A 26 25.16 -15.84 55.64
C PRO A 26 24.29 -16.95 55.04
N ARG A 27 24.17 -18.06 55.77
CA ARG A 27 23.28 -19.16 55.38
C ARG A 27 21.84 -18.63 55.40
N ILE A 28 21.40 -18.09 54.25
CA ILE A 28 20.02 -17.65 54.07
C ILE A 28 19.15 -18.89 54.21
N PRO A 29 18.25 -18.94 55.18
CA PRO A 29 17.40 -20.12 55.35
C PRO A 29 16.53 -20.33 54.10
N TRP A 30 16.51 -21.52 53.59
CA TRP A 30 15.84 -21.89 52.33
C TRP A 30 14.37 -21.41 52.22
N HIS A 31 13.65 -21.34 53.37
CA HIS A 31 12.28 -20.84 53.38
C HIS A 31 12.15 -19.38 52.95
N TYR A 32 13.13 -18.52 53.22
CA TYR A 32 13.10 -17.12 52.73
C TYR A 32 13.35 -17.04 51.22
N VAL A 33 14.20 -17.93 50.68
CA VAL A 33 14.44 -18.04 49.23
C VAL A 33 13.16 -18.52 48.55
N ILE A 34 12.49 -19.54 49.08
CA ILE A 34 11.23 -20.06 48.57
C ILE A 34 10.14 -18.98 48.62
N LEU A 35 10.00 -18.25 49.73
CA LEU A 35 9.04 -17.16 49.88
C LEU A 35 9.32 -16.02 48.90
N GLY A 36 10.59 -15.68 48.69
CA GLY A 36 11.00 -14.67 47.72
C GLY A 36 10.65 -15.09 46.28
N VAL A 37 10.92 -16.30 45.91
CA VAL A 37 10.56 -16.83 44.56
C VAL A 37 9.03 -16.90 44.40
N LEU A 38 8.29 -17.32 45.39
CA LEU A 38 6.83 -17.40 45.34
C LEU A 38 6.20 -16.00 45.22
N SER A 39 6.70 -15.01 45.97
CA SER A 39 6.24 -13.63 45.85
C SER A 39 6.54 -13.06 44.45
N LEU A 40 7.69 -13.35 43.87
CA LEU A 40 8.09 -12.92 42.56
C LEU A 40 7.18 -13.53 41.46
N VAL A 41 6.85 -14.83 41.61
CA VAL A 41 5.91 -15.52 40.72
C VAL A 41 4.50 -14.91 40.80
N VAL A 42 4.01 -14.61 41.99
CA VAL A 42 2.70 -13.99 42.20
C VAL A 42 2.66 -12.57 41.59
N VAL A 43 3.70 -11.78 41.83
CA VAL A 43 3.80 -10.42 41.24
C VAL A 43 3.90 -10.47 39.72
N ALA A 44 4.75 -11.31 39.17
CA ALA A 44 4.94 -11.52 37.74
C ALA A 44 3.66 -12.06 37.08
N GLY A 45 3.00 -13.04 37.74
CA GLY A 45 1.72 -13.58 37.27
C GLY A 45 0.61 -12.54 37.29
N GLY A 46 0.51 -11.77 38.38
CA GLY A 46 -0.46 -10.66 38.47
C GLY A 46 -0.23 -9.58 37.44
N TYR A 47 1.01 -9.20 37.19
CA TYR A 47 1.37 -8.27 36.15
C TYR A 47 1.00 -8.80 34.75
N TRP A 48 1.33 -10.05 34.46
CA TRP A 48 1.00 -10.71 33.20
C TRP A 48 -0.52 -10.78 32.95
N LEU A 49 -1.30 -11.15 33.97
CA LEU A 49 -2.77 -11.17 33.87
C LEU A 49 -3.35 -9.79 33.58
N LYS A 50 -2.84 -8.75 34.26
CA LYS A 50 -3.25 -7.37 34.05
C LYS A 50 -2.93 -6.89 32.63
N GLU A 51 -1.74 -7.18 32.12
CA GLU A 51 -1.36 -6.82 30.75
C GLU A 51 -2.23 -7.57 29.72
N ARG A 52 -2.52 -8.85 29.95
CA ARG A 52 -3.40 -9.63 29.09
C ARG A 52 -4.83 -9.11 29.08
N ALA A 53 -5.35 -8.69 30.24
CA ALA A 53 -6.68 -8.09 30.33
C ALA A 53 -6.76 -6.77 29.51
N LYS A 54 -5.74 -5.90 29.64
CA LYS A 54 -5.63 -4.68 28.85
C LYS A 54 -5.54 -4.94 27.34
N ALA A 55 -4.77 -5.97 26.94
CA ALA A 55 -4.67 -6.37 25.56
C ALA A 55 -6.02 -6.79 24.98
N ASN A 56 -6.79 -7.59 25.76
CA ASN A 56 -8.12 -8.01 25.35
C ASN A 56 -9.09 -6.85 25.22
N GLU A 57 -9.12 -5.94 26.21
CA GLU A 57 -9.97 -4.76 26.19
C GLU A 57 -9.69 -3.87 24.95
N LEU A 58 -8.41 -3.59 24.69
CA LEU A 58 -8.00 -2.78 23.54
C LEU A 58 -8.35 -3.47 22.21
N ARG A 59 -8.13 -4.79 22.12
CA ARG A 59 -8.49 -5.56 20.93
C ARG A 59 -9.99 -5.56 20.68
N GLU A 60 -10.81 -5.78 21.71
CA GLU A 60 -12.26 -5.74 21.62
C GLU A 60 -12.79 -4.35 21.21
N ALA A 61 -12.19 -3.27 21.74
CA ALA A 61 -12.51 -1.92 21.34
C ALA A 61 -12.25 -1.68 19.85
N MET A 62 -11.07 -2.06 19.34
CA MET A 62 -10.74 -1.94 17.91
C MET A 62 -11.65 -2.80 17.03
N ILE A 63 -11.98 -4.03 17.44
CA ILE A 63 -12.92 -4.89 16.72
C ILE A 63 -14.29 -4.23 16.65
N ARG A 64 -14.79 -3.66 17.74
CA ARG A 64 -16.06 -2.94 17.79
C ARG A 64 -16.07 -1.74 16.85
N VAL A 65 -15.03 -0.91 16.86
CA VAL A 65 -14.90 0.21 15.90
C VAL A 65 -14.98 -0.31 14.47
N HIS A 66 -14.25 -1.38 14.14
CA HIS A 66 -14.21 -1.93 12.80
C HIS A 66 -15.54 -2.58 12.39
N GLU A 67 -16.21 -3.32 13.28
CA GLU A 67 -17.44 -4.05 12.96
C GLU A 67 -18.69 -3.17 13.02
N VAL A 68 -18.72 -2.16 13.87
CA VAL A 68 -19.91 -1.31 14.10
C VAL A 68 -19.74 0.08 13.48
N GLU A 69 -18.70 0.83 13.86
CA GLU A 69 -18.56 2.22 13.43
C GLU A 69 -18.15 2.33 11.95
N LEU A 70 -17.38 1.37 11.44
CA LEU A 70 -16.95 1.34 10.05
C LEU A 70 -17.79 0.43 9.15
N ALA A 71 -18.92 -0.11 9.62
CA ALA A 71 -19.74 -1.09 8.88
C ALA A 71 -20.13 -0.59 7.49
N ASP A 72 -20.75 0.59 7.41
CA ASP A 72 -21.21 1.19 6.16
C ASP A 72 -20.06 1.50 5.20
N ALA A 73 -18.97 2.03 5.75
CA ALA A 73 -17.76 2.35 4.97
C ALA A 73 -17.12 1.08 4.39
N ARG A 74 -17.09 0.01 5.19
CA ARG A 74 -16.56 -1.29 4.79
C ARG A 74 -17.42 -1.93 3.71
N GLU A 75 -18.74 -1.88 3.84
CA GLU A 75 -19.66 -2.39 2.82
C GLU A 75 -19.48 -1.66 1.49
N ALA A 76 -19.50 -0.32 1.51
CA ALA A 76 -19.31 0.50 0.31
C ALA A 76 -17.94 0.24 -0.35
N TYR A 77 -16.89 0.14 0.45
CA TYR A 77 -15.54 -0.20 -0.01
C TYR A 77 -15.47 -1.58 -0.65
N THR A 78 -15.99 -2.60 0.02
CA THR A 78 -15.96 -4.00 -0.45
C THR A 78 -16.74 -4.13 -1.75
N LYS A 79 -17.95 -3.55 -1.82
CA LYS A 79 -18.79 -3.55 -3.02
C LYS A 79 -18.11 -2.90 -4.22
N LEU A 80 -17.49 -1.73 -4.03
CA LEU A 80 -16.75 -1.11 -5.12
C LEU A 80 -15.54 -1.95 -5.54
N ARG A 81 -14.76 -2.43 -4.59
CA ARG A 81 -13.54 -3.21 -4.85
C ARG A 81 -13.85 -4.49 -5.61
N GLU A 82 -14.82 -5.27 -5.17
CA GLU A 82 -15.28 -6.51 -5.84
C GLU A 82 -15.77 -6.20 -7.26
N LYS A 83 -16.53 -5.12 -7.45
CA LYS A 83 -16.98 -4.68 -8.76
C LYS A 83 -15.80 -4.35 -9.68
N LEU A 84 -14.82 -3.57 -9.22
CA LEU A 84 -13.65 -3.22 -10.03
C LEU A 84 -12.80 -4.47 -10.35
N GLU A 85 -12.54 -5.33 -9.36
CA GLU A 85 -11.77 -6.56 -9.55
C GLU A 85 -12.45 -7.50 -10.55
N GLY A 86 -13.80 -7.64 -10.50
CA GLY A 86 -14.58 -8.36 -11.48
C GLY A 86 -14.42 -7.79 -12.89
N LEU A 87 -14.63 -6.48 -13.06
CA LEU A 87 -14.44 -5.80 -14.35
C LEU A 87 -13.02 -5.95 -14.91
N ILE A 88 -12.00 -5.94 -14.06
CA ILE A 88 -10.60 -6.08 -14.46
C ILE A 88 -10.33 -7.51 -14.96
N VAL A 89 -10.81 -8.53 -14.23
CA VAL A 89 -10.65 -9.94 -14.61
C VAL A 89 -11.37 -10.22 -15.93
N ASP A 90 -12.62 -9.74 -16.07
CA ASP A 90 -13.41 -9.89 -17.29
C ASP A 90 -12.73 -9.20 -18.49
N ALA A 91 -12.19 -7.99 -18.29
CA ALA A 91 -11.46 -7.26 -19.31
C ALA A 91 -10.20 -8.00 -19.78
N ALA A 92 -9.49 -8.65 -18.86
CA ALA A 92 -8.30 -9.42 -19.19
C ALA A 92 -8.61 -10.64 -20.08
N GLY A 93 -9.74 -11.29 -19.86
CA GLY A 93 -10.22 -12.44 -20.65
C GLY A 93 -10.92 -12.06 -21.97
N THR A 94 -11.27 -10.78 -22.15
CA THR A 94 -12.02 -10.32 -23.33
C THR A 94 -11.13 -10.14 -24.54
N GLU A 95 -11.60 -10.57 -25.71
CA GLU A 95 -10.90 -10.29 -26.99
C GLU A 95 -10.77 -8.78 -27.24
N PRO A 96 -9.64 -8.35 -27.80
CA PRO A 96 -9.36 -6.92 -28.02
C PRO A 96 -10.07 -6.36 -29.27
N LYS A 97 -11.40 -6.49 -29.32
CA LYS A 97 -12.22 -5.90 -30.40
C LYS A 97 -12.69 -4.52 -29.98
N ASP A 98 -12.46 -3.52 -30.83
CA ASP A 98 -12.85 -2.16 -30.55
C ASP A 98 -14.38 -2.05 -30.44
N LEU A 99 -14.80 -1.27 -29.45
CA LEU A 99 -16.19 -0.94 -29.17
C LEU A 99 -16.27 0.46 -28.61
N VAL A 100 -17.09 1.28 -29.21
CA VAL A 100 -17.40 2.64 -28.71
C VAL A 100 -18.92 2.77 -28.62
N ASP A 101 -19.42 2.99 -27.42
CA ASP A 101 -20.84 3.29 -27.23
C ASP A 101 -21.15 4.66 -27.84
N PRO A 102 -22.18 4.76 -28.68
CA PRO A 102 -22.57 6.04 -29.29
C PRO A 102 -22.89 7.15 -28.28
N ARG A 103 -23.30 6.78 -27.08
CA ARG A 103 -23.60 7.72 -25.98
C ARG A 103 -22.35 8.26 -25.29
N LEU A 104 -21.17 7.68 -25.59
CA LEU A 104 -19.93 8.12 -24.96
C LEU A 104 -19.56 9.55 -25.36
N HIS A 105 -19.58 10.44 -24.40
CA HIS A 105 -19.16 11.81 -24.55
C HIS A 105 -18.01 12.13 -23.57
N LEU A 106 -16.77 11.93 -24.03
CA LEU A 106 -15.57 12.16 -23.19
C LEU A 106 -15.54 13.51 -22.48
N PRO A 107 -15.90 14.66 -23.15
CA PRO A 107 -15.99 15.93 -22.45
C PRO A 107 -16.99 15.94 -21.28
N GLY A 108 -18.08 15.18 -21.38
CA GLY A 108 -19.08 15.07 -20.32
C GLY A 108 -18.58 14.37 -19.05
N LEU A 109 -17.53 13.56 -19.17
CA LEU A 109 -16.93 12.88 -18.04
C LEU A 109 -16.01 13.78 -17.19
N ARG A 110 -15.65 14.97 -17.69
CA ARG A 110 -14.71 15.87 -17.00
C ARG A 110 -15.23 16.42 -15.67
N GLY A 111 -16.55 16.53 -15.52
CA GLY A 111 -17.18 17.00 -14.29
C GLY A 111 -17.56 15.88 -13.31
N GLY A 112 -17.43 14.63 -13.72
CA GLY A 112 -17.79 13.47 -12.90
C GLY A 112 -16.61 12.90 -12.10
N ASN A 113 -16.94 12.22 -11.02
CA ASN A 113 -15.96 11.49 -10.23
C ASN A 113 -15.53 10.22 -10.96
N GLY A 114 -14.31 10.18 -11.46
CA GLY A 114 -13.78 9.01 -12.15
C GLY A 114 -12.71 8.29 -11.38
N LEU A 115 -12.58 6.99 -11.65
CA LEU A 115 -11.46 6.16 -11.22
C LEU A 115 -10.58 5.80 -12.40
N TYR A 116 -9.29 5.72 -12.16
CA TYR A 116 -8.29 5.31 -13.14
C TYR A 116 -7.35 4.27 -12.55
N LEU A 117 -7.08 3.23 -13.34
CA LEU A 117 -6.09 2.22 -12.99
C LEU A 117 -5.36 1.73 -14.24
N ARG A 118 -4.04 1.64 -14.18
CA ARG A 118 -3.23 0.98 -15.20
C ARG A 118 -2.57 -0.25 -14.59
N LEU A 119 -2.64 -1.38 -15.27
CA LEU A 119 -2.04 -2.65 -14.81
C LEU A 119 -1.36 -3.39 -15.96
N PRO A 120 -0.34 -4.18 -15.69
CA PRO A 120 0.10 -5.22 -16.62
C PRO A 120 -1.04 -6.24 -16.82
N LEU A 121 -1.27 -6.69 -18.04
CA LEU A 121 -2.28 -7.71 -18.36
C LEU A 121 -2.05 -9.00 -17.55
N SER A 122 -0.79 -9.34 -17.30
CA SER A 122 -0.41 -10.50 -16.49
C SER A 122 -0.89 -10.42 -15.03
N ALA A 123 -1.08 -9.22 -14.50
CA ALA A 123 -1.55 -9.00 -13.13
C ALA A 123 -3.08 -8.98 -13.01
N ALA A 124 -3.80 -8.91 -14.12
CA ALA A 124 -5.27 -8.81 -14.14
C ALA A 124 -5.99 -10.17 -14.06
N LYS A 125 -5.33 -11.21 -13.53
CA LYS A 125 -5.85 -12.59 -13.52
C LYS A 125 -6.66 -12.95 -12.28
N SER A 126 -6.35 -12.35 -11.15
CA SER A 126 -7.04 -12.61 -9.89
C SER A 126 -7.07 -11.37 -9.00
N PRO A 127 -8.04 -11.28 -8.05
CA PRO A 127 -8.11 -10.18 -7.09
C PRO A 127 -6.80 -9.93 -6.33
N GLU A 128 -6.08 -10.99 -5.95
CA GLU A 128 -4.83 -10.90 -5.19
C GLU A 128 -3.71 -10.27 -6.04
N THR A 129 -3.59 -10.69 -7.31
CA THR A 129 -2.58 -10.14 -8.23
C THR A 129 -2.90 -8.70 -8.61
N ILE A 130 -4.19 -8.37 -8.77
CA ILE A 130 -4.67 -7.00 -9.01
C ILE A 130 -4.31 -6.12 -7.81
N ALA A 131 -4.66 -6.54 -6.58
CA ALA A 131 -4.40 -5.77 -5.37
C ALA A 131 -2.90 -5.51 -5.15
N LYS A 132 -2.05 -6.49 -5.44
CA LYS A 132 -0.59 -6.35 -5.36
C LYS A 132 -0.06 -5.36 -6.40
N ALA A 133 -0.48 -5.52 -7.66
CA ALA A 133 -0.02 -4.67 -8.75
C ALA A 133 -0.52 -3.24 -8.59
N ALA A 134 -1.78 -3.03 -8.19
CA ALA A 134 -2.37 -1.71 -8.00
C ALA A 134 -1.61 -0.84 -6.99
N LYS A 135 -0.99 -1.43 -5.98
CA LYS A 135 -0.15 -0.72 -4.99
C LYS A 135 1.17 -0.19 -5.59
N THR A 136 1.68 -0.82 -6.65
CA THR A 136 2.99 -0.52 -7.25
C THR A 136 2.90 0.25 -8.57
N VAL A 137 1.69 0.61 -9.00
CA VAL A 137 1.47 1.30 -10.28
C VAL A 137 2.15 2.67 -10.29
N GLU A 138 2.93 2.90 -11.33
CA GLU A 138 3.49 4.23 -11.61
C GLU A 138 2.39 5.16 -12.16
N PRO A 139 2.41 6.44 -11.81
CA PRO A 139 1.53 7.44 -12.41
C PRO A 139 1.73 7.51 -13.93
N ASP A 140 0.65 7.74 -14.66
CA ASP A 140 0.70 8.01 -16.09
C ASP A 140 -0.17 9.24 -16.45
N THR A 141 -0.16 9.60 -17.72
CA THR A 141 -0.81 10.83 -18.21
C THR A 141 -1.92 10.57 -19.23
N ILE A 142 -2.31 9.30 -19.49
CA ILE A 142 -3.34 8.97 -20.49
C ILE A 142 -4.64 9.70 -20.19
N ALA A 143 -5.14 9.60 -18.97
CA ALA A 143 -6.38 10.28 -18.57
C ALA A 143 -6.27 11.79 -18.69
N THR A 144 -5.14 12.38 -18.28
CA THR A 144 -4.88 13.82 -18.40
C THR A 144 -4.83 14.25 -19.87
N CYS A 145 -4.20 13.45 -20.75
CA CYS A 145 -4.17 13.74 -22.20
C CYS A 145 -5.55 13.61 -22.84
N LEU A 146 -6.46 12.81 -22.29
CA LEU A 146 -7.88 12.78 -22.67
C LEU A 146 -8.64 14.02 -22.16
N GLY A 147 -8.05 14.80 -21.28
CA GLY A 147 -8.69 15.93 -20.61
C GLY A 147 -9.56 15.49 -19.44
N LEU A 148 -9.31 14.33 -18.88
CA LEU A 148 -9.99 13.76 -17.70
C LEU A 148 -9.12 13.95 -16.46
N ALA A 149 -9.74 14.04 -15.29
CA ALA A 149 -9.05 14.19 -14.01
C ALA A 149 -9.57 13.13 -13.00
N PRO A 150 -9.41 11.82 -13.28
CA PRO A 150 -9.87 10.78 -12.39
C PRO A 150 -8.99 10.69 -11.13
N ALA A 151 -9.58 10.19 -10.06
CA ALA A 151 -8.83 9.73 -8.91
C ALA A 151 -8.13 8.40 -9.23
N SER A 152 -6.93 8.21 -8.68
CA SER A 152 -6.24 6.94 -8.82
C SER A 152 -6.90 5.85 -7.97
N ALA A 153 -7.32 4.76 -8.61
CA ALA A 153 -7.84 3.59 -7.89
C ALA A 153 -6.79 2.89 -7.01
N ARG A 154 -5.49 3.21 -7.19
CA ARG A 154 -4.43 2.81 -6.26
C ARG A 154 -4.77 3.17 -4.80
N GLY A 155 -5.37 4.35 -4.58
CA GLY A 155 -5.80 4.79 -3.26
C GLY A 155 -6.77 3.83 -2.58
N LEU A 156 -7.60 3.12 -3.33
CA LEU A 156 -8.50 2.09 -2.82
C LEU A 156 -7.72 0.93 -2.19
N TYR A 157 -6.64 0.48 -2.83
CA TYR A 157 -5.83 -0.65 -2.38
C TYR A 157 -4.81 -0.30 -1.29
N GLU A 158 -4.28 0.90 -1.29
CA GLU A 158 -3.30 1.35 -0.29
C GLU A 158 -3.96 1.86 0.98
N LYS A 159 -4.90 2.80 0.81
CA LYS A 159 -5.53 3.49 1.93
C LYS A 159 -6.68 2.70 2.54
N GLY A 160 -7.39 1.88 1.75
CA GLY A 160 -8.54 1.10 2.18
C GLY A 160 -8.21 -0.23 2.88
N GLU A 161 -6.94 -0.58 3.04
CA GLU A 161 -6.54 -1.89 3.59
C GLU A 161 -7.11 -2.16 4.99
N PHE A 162 -7.24 -1.12 5.82
CA PHE A 162 -7.82 -1.25 7.16
C PHE A 162 -9.32 -1.57 7.17
N LEU A 163 -10.03 -1.46 6.03
CA LEU A 163 -11.43 -1.84 5.87
C LEU A 163 -11.59 -3.32 5.44
N THR A 164 -10.50 -4.04 5.21
CA THR A 164 -10.56 -5.43 4.72
C THR A 164 -10.85 -6.43 5.84
N PRO A 165 -11.51 -7.58 5.53
CA PRO A 165 -11.63 -8.67 6.49
C PRO A 165 -10.29 -9.20 6.98
N ALA A 166 -9.25 -9.19 6.12
CA ALA A 166 -7.91 -9.62 6.48
C ALA A 166 -7.29 -8.78 7.61
N PHE A 167 -7.56 -7.47 7.61
CA PHE A 167 -7.14 -6.59 8.70
C PHE A 167 -7.82 -6.98 10.02
N LEU A 168 -9.14 -7.22 10.00
CA LEU A 168 -9.89 -7.67 11.18
C LEU A 168 -9.35 -9.00 11.72
N GLU A 169 -9.06 -9.95 10.86
CA GLU A 169 -8.46 -11.23 11.27
C GLU A 169 -7.05 -11.05 11.86
N SER A 170 -6.28 -10.10 11.38
CA SER A 170 -4.98 -9.75 11.96
C SER A 170 -5.12 -9.18 13.38
N LEU A 171 -6.13 -8.33 13.60
CA LEU A 171 -6.45 -7.79 14.95
C LEU A 171 -6.86 -8.90 15.92
N LYS A 172 -7.70 -9.83 15.48
CA LYS A 172 -8.16 -10.96 16.32
C LYS A 172 -7.02 -11.86 16.78
N LYS A 173 -5.97 -12.01 15.97
CA LYS A 173 -4.79 -12.85 16.26
C LYS A 173 -3.73 -12.16 17.11
N GLU A 174 -3.73 -10.83 17.15
CA GLU A 174 -2.71 -10.06 17.89
C GLU A 174 -2.92 -10.19 19.41
N THR A 175 -1.84 -10.46 20.13
CA THR A 175 -1.86 -10.67 21.60
C THR A 175 -0.96 -9.72 22.37
N GLY A 176 -0.08 -9.00 21.69
CA GLY A 176 0.88 -8.08 22.29
C GLY A 176 0.27 -6.72 22.61
N VAL A 177 0.29 -6.29 23.86
CA VAL A 177 -0.25 -4.97 24.28
C VAL A 177 0.39 -3.82 23.51
N LEU A 178 1.71 -3.85 23.35
CA LEU A 178 2.42 -2.79 22.63
C LEU A 178 2.03 -2.74 21.14
N SER A 179 1.96 -3.91 20.52
CA SER A 179 1.52 -4.03 19.10
C SER A 179 0.09 -3.53 18.94
N LEU A 180 -0.82 -3.90 19.83
CA LEU A 180 -2.21 -3.44 19.81
C LEU A 180 -2.33 -1.91 19.99
N ARG A 181 -1.54 -1.29 20.86
CA ARG A 181 -1.51 0.17 21.01
C ARG A 181 -1.06 0.87 19.73
N VAL A 182 -0.01 0.35 19.09
CA VAL A 182 0.47 0.90 17.81
C VAL A 182 -0.61 0.75 16.74
N GLN A 183 -1.28 -0.40 16.69
CA GLN A 183 -2.37 -0.63 15.72
C GLN A 183 -3.59 0.26 15.99
N ASP A 184 -3.95 0.52 17.25
CA ASP A 184 -5.03 1.43 17.63
C ASP A 184 -4.75 2.87 17.20
N GLU A 185 -3.53 3.35 17.48
CA GLU A 185 -3.09 4.67 17.02
C GLU A 185 -3.11 4.79 15.50
N MET A 186 -2.60 3.75 14.81
CA MET A 186 -2.61 3.69 13.34
C MET A 186 -4.03 3.63 12.79
N LEU A 187 -4.93 2.84 13.38
CA LEU A 187 -6.33 2.76 12.98
C LEU A 187 -7.02 4.11 13.15
N SER A 188 -6.88 4.75 14.31
CA SER A 188 -7.43 6.08 14.58
C SER A 188 -6.90 7.15 13.61
N ARG A 189 -5.63 7.07 13.22
CA ARG A 189 -5.03 7.96 12.22
C ARG A 189 -5.61 7.69 10.82
N ARG A 190 -5.73 6.43 10.41
CA ARG A 190 -6.30 6.04 9.10
C ARG A 190 -7.77 6.44 8.98
N ILE A 191 -8.57 6.28 10.05
CA ILE A 191 -9.96 6.72 10.07
C ILE A 191 -10.05 8.24 9.82
N ARG A 192 -9.19 9.04 10.43
CA ARG A 192 -9.22 10.49 10.25
C ARG A 192 -8.66 10.96 8.91
N ALA A 193 -7.57 10.36 8.43
CA ALA A 193 -6.83 10.82 7.26
C ALA A 193 -7.25 10.11 5.95
N ASP A 194 -7.44 8.79 6.00
CA ASP A 194 -7.63 7.98 4.79
C ASP A 194 -9.09 7.67 4.48
N LEU A 195 -9.93 7.47 5.51
CA LEU A 195 -11.33 7.12 5.33
C LEU A 195 -12.12 8.11 4.46
N PRO A 196 -12.02 9.44 4.63
CA PRO A 196 -12.74 10.38 3.76
C PRO A 196 -12.32 10.25 2.29
N SER A 197 -11.02 10.02 2.05
CA SER A 197 -10.49 9.81 0.70
C SER A 197 -11.03 8.51 0.08
N VAL A 198 -11.05 7.40 0.84
CA VAL A 198 -11.59 6.11 0.38
C VAL A 198 -13.08 6.21 0.10
N LEU A 199 -13.85 6.85 0.98
CA LEU A 199 -15.29 7.08 0.75
C LEU A 199 -15.56 7.99 -0.45
N GLY A 200 -14.65 8.93 -0.75
CA GLY A 200 -14.71 9.71 -1.99
C GLY A 200 -14.60 8.82 -3.23
N LEU A 201 -13.72 7.81 -3.21
CA LEU A 201 -13.58 6.85 -4.31
C LEU A 201 -14.81 5.96 -4.50
N THR A 202 -15.54 5.62 -3.43
CA THR A 202 -16.76 4.77 -3.55
C THR A 202 -17.93 5.46 -4.25
N ARG A 203 -17.85 6.77 -4.45
CA ARG A 203 -18.86 7.59 -5.15
C ARG A 203 -18.52 7.86 -6.61
N SER A 204 -17.62 7.06 -7.19
CA SER A 204 -17.18 7.27 -8.56
C SER A 204 -18.24 6.87 -9.57
N ASP A 205 -18.41 7.71 -10.60
CA ASP A 205 -19.42 7.54 -11.65
C ASP A 205 -18.93 6.64 -12.78
N TRP A 206 -17.61 6.65 -13.03
CA TRP A 206 -16.99 5.90 -14.12
C TRP A 206 -15.61 5.36 -13.72
N PHE A 207 -15.20 4.31 -14.44
CA PHE A 207 -13.90 3.65 -14.23
C PHE A 207 -13.19 3.45 -15.57
N MET A 208 -11.97 3.95 -15.67
CA MET A 208 -11.07 3.73 -16.80
C MET A 208 -9.95 2.76 -16.39
N LEU A 209 -9.84 1.66 -17.11
CA LEU A 209 -8.79 0.67 -16.96
C LEU A 209 -7.89 0.67 -18.18
N VAL A 210 -6.58 0.64 -17.95
CA VAL A 210 -5.58 0.44 -18.98
C VAL A 210 -4.80 -0.84 -18.68
N LEU A 211 -4.91 -1.85 -19.54
CA LEU A 211 -4.17 -3.10 -19.44
C LEU A 211 -3.02 -3.09 -20.43
N GLN A 212 -1.80 -3.18 -19.93
CA GLN A 212 -0.59 -3.21 -20.73
C GLN A 212 -0.26 -4.64 -21.14
N GLU A 213 -0.16 -4.92 -22.45
CA GLU A 213 0.06 -6.28 -22.96
C GLU A 213 1.52 -6.75 -22.87
N GLY A 214 2.50 -5.85 -22.75
CA GLY A 214 3.93 -6.17 -22.69
C GLY A 214 4.63 -5.50 -21.52
N GLU A 215 5.89 -5.86 -21.31
CA GLU A 215 6.70 -5.30 -20.21
C GLU A 215 7.17 -3.87 -20.51
N ASN A 216 7.44 -3.56 -21.77
CA ASN A 216 7.91 -2.27 -22.18
C ASN A 216 6.75 -1.27 -22.34
N ARG A 217 6.64 -0.33 -21.42
CA ARG A 217 5.59 0.71 -21.42
C ARG A 217 5.61 1.59 -22.69
N ARG A 218 6.75 1.70 -23.37
CA ARG A 218 6.89 2.60 -24.53
C ARG A 218 6.26 2.05 -25.78
N ASP A 219 6.40 0.75 -26.01
CA ASP A 219 6.07 0.12 -27.29
C ASP A 219 4.95 -0.92 -27.17
N ALA A 220 4.63 -1.34 -25.96
CA ALA A 220 3.60 -2.33 -25.73
C ALA A 220 2.22 -1.81 -26.10
N PRO A 221 1.40 -2.59 -26.80
CA PRO A 221 -0.01 -2.30 -26.96
C PRO A 221 -0.70 -2.24 -25.59
N VAL A 222 -1.72 -1.42 -25.50
CA VAL A 222 -2.59 -1.33 -24.32
C VAL A 222 -4.03 -1.58 -24.72
N ARG A 223 -4.76 -2.25 -23.85
CA ARG A 223 -6.21 -2.34 -23.91
C ARG A 223 -6.81 -1.30 -22.98
N VAL A 224 -7.65 -0.46 -23.51
CA VAL A 224 -8.32 0.59 -22.74
C VAL A 224 -9.79 0.27 -22.64
N PHE A 225 -10.29 0.31 -21.43
CA PHE A 225 -11.70 0.09 -21.13
C PHE A 225 -12.23 1.28 -20.32
N LEU A 226 -13.47 1.64 -20.56
CA LEU A 226 -14.19 2.65 -19.81
C LEU A 226 -15.60 2.16 -19.51
N TRP A 227 -15.96 2.14 -18.24
CA TRP A 227 -17.31 1.77 -17.79
C TRP A 227 -17.99 2.92 -17.07
N GLY A 228 -19.31 3.01 -17.24
CA GLY A 228 -20.20 3.70 -16.32
C GLY A 228 -20.44 2.83 -15.09
N LEU A 229 -20.02 3.27 -13.91
CA LEU A 229 -20.11 2.44 -12.70
C LEU A 229 -21.54 2.30 -12.17
N ALA A 230 -22.42 3.27 -12.41
CA ALA A 230 -23.80 3.19 -11.93
C ALA A 230 -24.54 1.97 -12.53
N GLN A 231 -24.44 1.78 -13.84
CA GLN A 231 -25.15 0.72 -14.58
C GLN A 231 -24.24 -0.47 -14.90
N GLY A 232 -22.92 -0.35 -14.74
CA GLY A 232 -21.96 -1.37 -15.12
C GLY A 232 -21.76 -1.48 -16.65
N GLU A 233 -22.19 -0.47 -17.41
CA GLU A 233 -22.13 -0.46 -18.86
C GLU A 233 -20.72 -0.21 -19.37
N LEU A 234 -20.28 -0.99 -20.37
CA LEU A 234 -19.03 -0.77 -21.09
C LEU A 234 -19.25 0.31 -22.15
N LEU A 235 -18.63 1.46 -21.95
CA LEU A 235 -18.73 2.62 -22.82
C LEU A 235 -17.64 2.66 -23.90
N LEU A 236 -16.46 2.13 -23.57
CA LEU A 236 -15.32 2.06 -24.50
C LEU A 236 -14.52 0.78 -24.23
N ARG A 237 -14.15 0.15 -25.32
CA ARG A 237 -13.08 -0.85 -25.38
C ARG A 237 -12.27 -0.58 -26.62
N ALA A 238 -10.97 -0.40 -26.46
CA ALA A 238 -10.06 -0.18 -27.59
C ALA A 238 -8.70 -0.82 -27.32
N ARG A 239 -8.11 -1.37 -28.39
CA ARG A 239 -6.72 -1.78 -28.37
C ARG A 239 -5.88 -0.79 -29.14
N VAL A 240 -5.00 -0.08 -28.46
CA VAL A 240 -4.18 0.99 -29.02
C VAL A 240 -2.71 0.77 -28.72
N GLN A 241 -1.85 1.27 -29.57
CA GLN A 241 -0.40 1.18 -29.41
C GLN A 241 0.22 2.54 -29.66
N SER A 242 1.18 2.95 -28.84
CA SER A 242 1.94 4.15 -29.10
C SER A 242 2.67 4.03 -30.42
N GLN A 243 2.51 5.03 -31.29
CA GLN A 243 3.16 5.05 -32.60
C GLN A 243 4.57 5.63 -32.56
N GLY A 244 5.14 5.84 -31.36
CA GLY A 244 6.51 6.32 -31.20
C GLY A 244 6.76 7.72 -31.78
N VAL A 245 5.74 8.54 -31.94
CA VAL A 245 5.89 9.90 -32.47
C VAL A 245 6.62 10.75 -31.44
N LEU A 246 7.89 11.02 -31.71
CA LEU A 246 8.72 11.99 -30.99
C LEU A 246 8.17 13.41 -31.20
N LEU A 247 7.11 13.78 -30.52
CA LEU A 247 6.75 15.17 -30.34
C LEU A 247 7.73 15.76 -29.30
N THR A 248 8.83 16.30 -29.76
CA THR A 248 9.78 17.09 -28.97
C THR A 248 9.13 18.42 -28.56
N THR A 249 8.14 18.37 -27.71
CA THR A 249 7.67 19.54 -26.97
C THR A 249 8.47 19.64 -25.68
N ARG A 250 9.44 20.55 -25.61
CA ARG A 250 10.13 20.90 -24.36
C ARG A 250 9.14 21.50 -23.40
N ILE A 251 8.60 20.71 -22.49
CA ILE A 251 7.82 21.22 -21.37
C ILE A 251 8.82 21.63 -20.28
N HIS A 252 9.05 22.93 -20.13
CA HIS A 252 9.81 23.46 -19.00
C HIS A 252 8.95 23.38 -17.74
N SER A 253 9.06 22.29 -16.99
CA SER A 253 8.50 22.18 -15.64
C SER A 253 9.53 22.71 -14.63
N LYS A 254 9.26 23.86 -14.03
CA LYS A 254 9.96 24.33 -12.83
C LYS A 254 9.38 23.58 -11.63
N THR A 255 9.90 22.42 -11.29
CA THR A 255 9.54 21.71 -10.05
C THR A 255 10.74 21.76 -9.10
N THR A 256 10.61 22.58 -8.07
CA THR A 256 11.48 22.59 -6.90
C THR A 256 11.00 21.49 -5.94
N THR A 257 11.55 20.30 -6.01
CA THR A 257 11.38 19.25 -4.99
C THR A 257 12.64 18.42 -4.89
N ASN A 258 13.07 18.16 -3.67
CA ASN A 258 14.23 17.33 -3.30
C ASN A 258 14.02 15.82 -3.59
N ALA A 259 13.35 15.48 -4.69
CA ALA A 259 13.25 14.10 -5.17
C ALA A 259 14.52 13.74 -5.96
N PRO A 260 14.99 12.48 -5.92
CA PRO A 260 16.10 12.06 -6.75
C PRO A 260 15.82 12.40 -8.21
N PRO A 261 16.83 12.82 -8.98
CA PRO A 261 16.64 13.27 -10.36
C PRO A 261 16.01 12.14 -11.17
N ILE A 262 14.72 12.31 -11.50
CA ILE A 262 14.06 11.48 -12.50
C ILE A 262 14.74 11.86 -13.82
N ASP A 263 15.26 10.87 -14.54
CA ASP A 263 15.81 11.06 -15.86
C ASP A 263 14.75 11.80 -16.72
N PRO A 264 14.97 13.07 -17.08
CA PRO A 264 13.97 13.89 -17.75
C PRO A 264 13.57 13.30 -19.13
N ASP A 265 14.49 12.62 -19.79
CA ASP A 265 14.23 12.00 -21.09
C ASP A 265 13.29 10.78 -20.94
N ARG A 266 13.42 10.04 -19.85
CA ARG A 266 12.56 8.90 -19.54
C ARG A 266 11.14 9.33 -19.20
N ALA A 267 10.99 10.39 -18.39
CA ALA A 267 9.67 10.91 -18.00
C ALA A 267 8.96 11.56 -19.21
N GLN A 268 9.67 12.34 -20.02
CA GLN A 268 9.11 12.99 -21.21
C GLN A 268 8.68 11.98 -22.28
N SER A 269 9.47 10.93 -22.51
CA SER A 269 9.11 9.89 -23.49
C SER A 269 7.87 9.08 -23.05
N GLY A 270 7.71 8.84 -21.75
CA GLY A 270 6.52 8.19 -21.20
C GLY A 270 5.25 9.01 -21.41
N ALA A 271 5.30 10.31 -21.11
CA ALA A 271 4.16 11.21 -21.29
C ALA A 271 3.77 11.38 -22.77
N ALA A 272 4.75 11.45 -23.67
CA ALA A 272 4.47 11.55 -25.11
C ALA A 272 3.76 10.30 -25.63
N ASN A 273 4.15 9.12 -25.19
CA ASN A 273 3.50 7.87 -25.55
C ASN A 273 2.07 7.77 -24.99
N ASP A 274 1.86 8.18 -23.75
CA ASP A 274 0.53 8.21 -23.13
C ASP A 274 -0.41 9.16 -23.87
N CYS A 275 0.07 10.34 -24.31
CA CYS A 275 -0.73 11.28 -25.12
C CYS A 275 -0.98 10.76 -26.54
N SER A 276 -0.08 10.01 -27.15
CA SER A 276 -0.31 9.33 -28.42
C SER A 276 -1.45 8.30 -28.30
N ILE A 277 -1.45 7.50 -27.24
CA ILE A 277 -2.54 6.57 -26.92
C ILE A 277 -3.86 7.32 -26.74
N ALA A 278 -3.87 8.39 -25.96
CA ALA A 278 -5.05 9.23 -25.77
C ALA A 278 -5.59 9.86 -27.08
N GLY A 279 -4.70 10.25 -27.97
CA GLY A 279 -5.05 10.75 -29.31
C GLY A 279 -5.79 9.73 -30.15
N GLN A 280 -5.32 8.47 -30.15
CA GLN A 280 -6.01 7.38 -30.85
C GLN A 280 -7.39 7.09 -30.27
N ILE A 281 -7.53 7.12 -28.93
CA ILE A 281 -8.82 6.96 -28.25
C ILE A 281 -9.81 8.06 -28.68
N LYS A 282 -9.36 9.34 -28.74
CA LYS A 282 -10.18 10.46 -29.21
C LYS A 282 -10.63 10.24 -30.66
N ALA A 283 -9.70 9.86 -31.53
CA ALA A 283 -10.02 9.60 -32.94
C ALA A 283 -11.07 8.49 -33.11
N LEU A 284 -10.97 7.40 -32.33
CA LEU A 284 -11.96 6.31 -32.31
C LEU A 284 -13.34 6.80 -31.87
N THR A 285 -13.39 7.61 -30.80
CA THR A 285 -14.67 8.13 -30.29
C THR A 285 -15.32 9.13 -31.25
N GLU A 286 -14.54 9.96 -31.94
CA GLU A 286 -15.04 10.88 -32.95
C GLU A 286 -15.54 10.15 -34.21
N SER A 287 -14.84 9.10 -34.64
CA SER A 287 -15.24 8.28 -35.79
C SER A 287 -16.56 7.56 -35.54
N ALA A 288 -16.74 6.98 -34.35
CA ALA A 288 -17.98 6.31 -33.96
C ALA A 288 -19.16 7.27 -33.92
N LYS A 289 -18.96 8.52 -33.48
CA LYS A 289 -20.00 9.55 -33.49
C LYS A 289 -20.46 9.89 -34.91
N LYS A 290 -19.51 10.12 -35.83
CA LYS A 290 -19.83 10.43 -37.24
C LYS A 290 -20.57 9.30 -37.96
N SER A 291 -20.28 8.04 -37.61
CA SER A 291 -20.96 6.87 -38.20
C SER A 291 -22.43 6.74 -37.76
N ASN A 292 -22.82 7.36 -36.66
CA ASN A 292 -24.21 7.33 -36.16
C ASN A 292 -25.03 8.53 -36.63
N GLU A 293 -24.40 9.60 -37.11
CA GLU A 293 -25.07 10.80 -37.62
C GLU A 293 -25.43 10.68 -39.14
N ASN A 294 -24.91 9.65 -39.81
CA ASN A 294 -25.22 9.30 -41.21
C ASN A 294 -26.19 8.12 -41.29
#